data_dd6f7e2422fcacb398120f3b330447ea
#
_entry.id   dd6f7e2422fcacb398120f3b330447ea
#
_cell.length_a   1.000
_cell.length_b   1.000
_cell.length_c   1.000
_cell.angle_alpha   90.00
_cell.angle_beta   90.00
_cell.angle_gamma   90.00
#
_symmetry.space_group_name_H-M   'P 1'
#
loop_
_entity.id
_entity.type
_entity.pdbx_description
1 polymer ?
#
loop_
_entity_poly.entity_id
_entity_poly.type
_entity_poly.pdbx_seq_one_letter_code
_entity_poly.pdbx_strand_id
1 'polypeptide(L)'
;MLSEYLMIGEITKPQGVRGEVKVRPCTCDPDRFDGLETVYIKEGEAYRPLKIAVTRIADDAVFMYVENVADRDAAEKLRGTLLYIDRAHAVDLDEDSTFIADLYGLRGLDDTGRDFGRIVDVMQPGGNDVYVFKGPLGEVLVPALKSVVIKVDLEKGEMLMDGKRLNEVAVFDED
;
A
#
# COMPACT_ATOMS: atom_id res chain seq x y z
N MET A 1 -15.79 2.81 4.08
CA MET A 1 -15.34 4.12 4.60
C MET A 1 -13.86 4.28 4.31
N LEU A 2 -13.47 5.33 3.64
CA LEU A 2 -12.05 5.57 3.34
C LEU A 2 -11.29 5.95 4.61
N SER A 3 -10.07 5.43 4.76
CA SER A 3 -9.20 5.79 5.87
C SER A 3 -8.73 7.24 5.76
N GLU A 4 -8.76 7.98 6.86
CA GLU A 4 -8.23 9.36 6.91
C GLU A 4 -6.70 9.39 6.81
N TYR A 5 -6.05 8.37 7.34
CA TYR A 5 -4.62 8.17 7.27
C TYR A 5 -4.29 6.89 6.50
N LEU A 6 -3.29 6.97 5.64
CA LEU A 6 -2.87 5.88 4.79
C LEU A 6 -1.48 5.38 5.21
N MET A 7 -1.36 4.09 5.49
CA MET A 7 -0.07 3.48 5.77
C MET A 7 0.77 3.43 4.49
N ILE A 8 1.97 4.00 4.54
CA ILE A 8 2.88 4.07 3.40
C ILE A 8 4.16 3.26 3.58
N GLY A 9 4.51 2.90 4.80
CA GLY A 9 5.73 2.14 5.05
C GLY A 9 5.94 1.75 6.50
N GLU A 10 7.00 0.99 6.71
CA GLU A 10 7.45 0.53 8.02
C GLU A 10 8.95 0.76 8.17
N ILE A 11 9.37 1.35 9.28
CA ILE A 11 10.78 1.47 9.62
C ILE A 11 11.31 0.08 9.99
N THR A 12 12.27 -0.43 9.23
CA THR A 12 12.78 -1.79 9.40
C THR A 12 14.06 -1.86 10.21
N LYS A 13 14.96 -0.90 10.03
CA LYS A 13 16.25 -0.86 10.72
C LYS A 13 16.93 0.51 10.62
N PRO A 14 17.89 0.81 11.51
CA PRO A 14 18.77 1.94 11.33
C PRO A 14 19.67 1.74 10.11
N GLN A 15 20.05 2.86 9.48
CA GLN A 15 21.02 2.88 8.39
C GLN A 15 22.21 3.76 8.79
N GLY A 16 23.37 3.15 8.96
CA GLY A 16 24.55 3.85 9.41
C GLY A 16 24.47 4.31 10.88
N VAL A 17 25.17 5.39 11.23
CA VAL A 17 25.36 5.86 12.62
C VAL A 17 24.78 7.25 12.89
N ARG A 18 24.23 7.91 11.87
CA ARG A 18 23.77 9.31 11.95
C ARG A 18 22.26 9.47 12.17
N GLY A 19 21.56 8.40 12.51
CA GLY A 19 20.12 8.41 12.73
C GLY A 19 19.25 8.23 11.48
N GLU A 20 19.85 7.91 10.34
CA GLU A 20 19.11 7.53 9.15
C GLU A 20 18.42 6.18 9.36
N VAL A 21 17.22 6.03 8.84
CA VAL A 21 16.45 4.79 8.92
C VAL A 21 16.13 4.26 7.52
N LYS A 22 16.09 2.92 7.42
CA LYS A 22 15.58 2.21 6.25
C LYS A 22 14.09 1.92 6.46
N VAL A 23 13.29 2.31 5.48
CA VAL A 23 11.84 2.10 5.45
C VAL A 23 11.51 1.11 4.35
N ARG A 24 10.70 0.12 4.67
CA ARG A 24 10.07 -0.75 3.67
C ARG A 24 8.80 -0.07 3.21
N PRO A 25 8.69 0.35 1.92
CA PRO A 25 7.47 0.95 1.43
C PRO A 25 6.32 -0.08 1.40
N CYS A 26 5.14 0.37 1.79
CA CYS A 26 3.88 -0.38 1.70
C CYS A 26 2.95 0.27 0.68
N THR A 27 3.52 0.85 -0.37
CA THR A 27 2.81 1.45 -1.50
C THR A 27 3.26 0.77 -2.79
N CYS A 28 2.43 0.82 -3.82
CA CYS A 28 2.77 0.31 -5.14
C CYS A 28 3.83 1.18 -5.85
N ASP A 29 4.07 2.38 -5.34
CA ASP A 29 4.98 3.36 -5.90
C ASP A 29 5.83 4.00 -4.79
N PRO A 30 7.10 3.60 -4.62
CA PRO A 30 8.00 4.19 -3.64
C PRO A 30 8.29 5.67 -3.87
N ASP A 31 8.14 6.17 -5.10
CA ASP A 31 8.36 7.59 -5.43
C ASP A 31 7.36 8.52 -4.73
N ARG A 32 6.31 7.97 -4.13
CA ARG A 32 5.39 8.72 -3.25
C ARG A 32 6.06 9.31 -2.01
N PHE A 33 7.21 8.79 -1.63
CA PHE A 33 8.02 9.38 -0.57
C PHE A 33 8.77 10.62 -1.02
N ASP A 34 8.89 10.84 -2.34
CA ASP A 34 9.57 12.04 -2.85
C ASP A 34 8.82 13.32 -2.46
N GLY A 35 9.57 14.26 -1.92
CA GLY A 35 9.01 15.53 -1.45
C GLY A 35 8.21 15.48 -0.15
N LEU A 36 8.07 14.31 0.50
CA LEU A 36 7.44 14.23 1.82
C LEU A 36 8.34 14.86 2.88
N GLU A 37 7.79 15.78 3.66
CA GLU A 37 8.44 16.42 4.80
C GLU A 37 7.84 15.99 6.13
N THR A 38 6.65 15.42 6.11
CA THR A 38 5.92 14.98 7.30
C THR A 38 5.24 13.64 7.04
N VAL A 39 5.39 12.75 8.00
CA VAL A 39 4.62 11.49 8.11
C VAL A 39 3.93 11.46 9.47
N TYR A 40 3.04 10.52 9.66
CA TYR A 40 2.35 10.31 10.92
C TYR A 40 2.68 8.94 11.48
N ILE A 41 2.77 8.84 12.80
CA ILE A 41 2.86 7.58 13.52
C ILE A 41 1.64 7.43 14.42
N LYS A 42 1.14 6.21 14.54
CA LYS A 42 -0.02 5.92 15.38
C LYS A 42 0.41 5.72 16.83
N GLU A 43 -0.16 6.50 17.72
CA GLU A 43 0.00 6.37 19.18
C GLU A 43 -1.39 6.16 19.81
N GLY A 44 -1.72 4.89 20.12
CA GLY A 44 -3.07 4.53 20.56
C GLY A 44 -4.11 4.75 19.47
N GLU A 45 -5.08 5.63 19.74
CA GLU A 45 -6.14 6.02 18.78
C GLU A 45 -5.78 7.28 17.97
N ALA A 46 -4.67 7.96 18.31
CA ALA A 46 -4.26 9.22 17.70
C ALA A 46 -3.09 9.03 16.72
N TYR A 47 -2.98 9.98 15.79
CA TYR A 47 -1.86 10.07 14.86
C TYR A 47 -1.02 11.30 15.19
N ARG A 48 0.28 11.11 15.39
CA ARG A 48 1.23 12.17 15.71
C ARG A 48 2.08 12.50 14.49
N PRO A 49 2.20 13.78 14.10
CA PRO A 49 3.08 14.18 12.99
C PRO A 49 4.55 14.02 13.38
N LEU A 50 5.35 13.60 12.41
CA LEU A 50 6.78 13.39 12.55
C LEU A 50 7.46 13.97 11.31
N LYS A 51 8.37 14.92 11.50
CA LYS A 51 9.13 15.51 10.39
C LYS A 51 10.22 14.57 9.92
N ILE A 52 10.34 14.46 8.61
CA ILE A 52 11.31 13.59 7.94
C ILE A 52 12.05 14.34 6.83
N ALA A 53 13.19 13.79 6.44
CA ALA A 53 13.91 14.20 5.24
C ALA A 53 14.31 12.94 4.47
N VAL A 54 13.67 12.71 3.33
CA VAL A 54 13.98 11.58 2.45
C VAL A 54 15.33 11.82 1.79
N THR A 55 16.22 10.86 1.87
CA THR A 55 17.59 10.94 1.32
C THR A 55 17.76 10.13 0.05
N ARG A 56 17.08 8.98 -0.04
CA ARG A 56 17.15 8.09 -1.20
C ARG A 56 15.90 7.23 -1.29
N ILE A 57 15.46 7.02 -2.52
CA ILE A 57 14.36 6.11 -2.85
C ILE A 57 14.92 5.01 -3.74
N ALA A 58 14.64 3.75 -3.40
CA ALA A 58 14.95 2.56 -4.18
C ALA A 58 13.69 1.72 -4.36
N ASP A 59 13.71 0.76 -5.26
CA ASP A 59 12.53 -0.06 -5.60
C ASP A 59 11.91 -0.77 -4.39
N ASP A 60 12.73 -1.18 -3.44
CA ASP A 60 12.32 -1.96 -2.26
C ASP A 60 12.55 -1.25 -0.93
N ALA A 61 13.06 -0.04 -0.94
CA ALA A 61 13.43 0.68 0.28
C ALA A 61 13.48 2.19 0.09
N VAL A 62 13.09 2.89 1.15
CA VAL A 62 13.26 4.34 1.27
C VAL A 62 14.16 4.63 2.46
N PHE A 63 15.08 5.57 2.29
CA PHE A 63 15.99 6.01 3.34
C PHE A 63 15.67 7.45 3.73
N MET A 64 15.62 7.72 5.03
CA MET A 64 15.25 9.04 5.54
C MET A 64 15.84 9.31 6.90
N TYR A 65 16.04 10.60 7.17
CA TYR A 65 16.27 11.11 8.53
C TYR A 65 14.93 11.46 9.18
N VAL A 66 14.86 11.24 10.47
CA VAL A 66 13.70 11.56 11.29
C VAL A 66 14.07 12.63 12.31
N GLU A 67 13.19 13.61 12.52
CA GLU A 67 13.41 14.69 13.49
C GLU A 67 13.70 14.12 14.90
N ASN A 68 14.68 14.71 15.57
CA ASN A 68 15.14 14.32 16.90
C ASN A 68 15.79 12.92 16.99
N VAL A 69 16.14 12.33 15.86
CA VAL A 69 16.86 11.05 15.78
C VAL A 69 18.27 11.34 15.25
N ALA A 70 19.25 11.42 16.14
CA ALA A 70 20.61 11.89 15.82
C ALA A 70 21.65 10.78 15.73
N ASP A 71 21.35 9.59 16.20
CA ASP A 71 22.25 8.46 16.26
C ASP A 71 21.54 7.12 15.97
N ARG A 72 22.35 6.07 15.88
CA ARG A 72 21.88 4.72 15.61
C ARG A 72 20.97 4.16 16.71
N ASP A 73 21.27 4.46 17.97
CA ASP A 73 20.48 3.94 19.11
C ASP A 73 19.07 4.55 19.14
N ALA A 74 18.97 5.84 18.85
CA ALA A 74 17.67 6.51 18.70
C ALA A 74 16.89 5.96 17.49
N ALA A 75 17.55 5.70 16.36
CA ALA A 75 16.96 5.10 15.18
C ALA A 75 16.50 3.65 15.43
N GLU A 76 17.22 2.87 16.19
CA GLU A 76 16.85 1.48 16.57
C GLU A 76 15.52 1.43 17.35
N LYS A 77 15.24 2.44 18.15
CA LYS A 77 13.98 2.54 18.91
C LYS A 77 12.77 2.71 18.01
N LEU A 78 12.96 3.18 16.77
CA LEU A 78 11.89 3.35 15.78
C LEU A 78 11.63 2.10 14.96
N ARG A 79 12.43 1.06 15.11
CA ARG A 79 12.24 -0.20 14.38
C ARG A 79 10.85 -0.78 14.60
N GLY A 80 10.18 -1.17 13.52
CA GLY A 80 8.81 -1.67 13.54
C GLY A 80 7.73 -0.58 13.57
N THR A 81 8.11 0.69 13.54
CA THR A 81 7.16 1.80 13.50
C THR A 81 6.51 1.90 12.13
N LEU A 82 5.18 1.93 12.10
CA LEU A 82 4.40 2.13 10.89
C LEU A 82 4.26 3.63 10.59
N LEU A 83 4.47 3.98 9.34
CA LEU A 83 4.39 5.35 8.85
C LEU A 83 3.12 5.56 8.04
N TYR A 84 2.46 6.67 8.29
CA TYR A 84 1.21 7.07 7.65
C TYR A 84 1.33 8.45 7.04
N ILE A 85 0.52 8.73 6.04
CA ILE A 85 0.29 10.08 5.51
C ILE A 85 -1.18 10.44 5.66
N ASP A 86 -1.44 11.73 5.81
CA ASP A 86 -2.78 12.29 5.75
C ASP A 86 -3.29 12.20 4.31
N ARG A 87 -4.50 11.71 4.12
CA ARG A 87 -5.14 11.61 2.81
C ARG A 87 -5.23 12.96 2.09
N ALA A 88 -5.41 14.05 2.83
CA ALA A 88 -5.48 15.38 2.24
C ALA A 88 -4.15 15.86 1.64
N HIS A 89 -3.02 15.35 2.13
CA HIS A 89 -1.67 15.61 1.63
C HIS A 89 -1.10 14.43 0.83
N ALA A 90 -1.89 13.38 0.63
CA ALA A 90 -1.53 12.35 -0.33
C ALA A 90 -1.44 13.01 -1.71
N VAL A 91 -0.28 12.87 -2.34
CA VAL A 91 -0.08 13.33 -3.73
C VAL A 91 -1.24 12.81 -4.57
N ASP A 92 -1.80 13.66 -5.42
CA ASP A 92 -2.86 13.29 -6.34
C ASP A 92 -2.48 11.94 -6.99
N LEU A 93 -3.26 10.93 -6.65
CA LEU A 93 -3.13 9.62 -7.27
C LEU A 93 -3.40 9.82 -8.76
N ASP A 94 -2.48 9.41 -9.60
CA ASP A 94 -2.87 9.15 -10.99
C ASP A 94 -4.16 8.35 -10.95
N GLU A 95 -5.10 8.62 -11.85
CA GLU A 95 -6.43 7.98 -11.86
C GLU A 95 -6.36 6.44 -11.78
N ASP A 96 -5.21 5.86 -12.16
CA ASP A 96 -4.92 4.43 -12.13
C ASP A 96 -4.23 3.94 -10.84
N SER A 97 -3.92 4.83 -9.91
CA SER A 97 -3.13 4.53 -8.71
C SER A 97 -4.02 4.47 -7.46
N THR A 98 -3.97 3.37 -6.73
CA THR A 98 -4.76 3.17 -5.51
C THR A 98 -3.85 2.71 -4.36
N PHE A 99 -4.05 3.27 -3.16
CA PHE A 99 -3.34 2.78 -1.98
C PHE A 99 -3.79 1.38 -1.60
N ILE A 100 -2.85 0.52 -1.23
CA ILE A 100 -3.15 -0.87 -0.80
C ILE A 100 -4.17 -0.89 0.33
N ALA A 101 -4.08 0.05 1.28
CA ALA A 101 -5.04 0.15 2.39
C ALA A 101 -6.49 0.33 1.93
N ASP A 102 -6.72 0.99 0.80
CA ASP A 102 -8.05 1.22 0.24
C ASP A 102 -8.58 0.05 -0.59
N LEU A 103 -7.69 -0.87 -0.97
CA LEU A 103 -8.07 -2.07 -1.74
C LEU A 103 -8.75 -3.13 -0.87
N TYR A 104 -8.37 -3.22 0.40
CA TYR A 104 -8.97 -4.21 1.30
C TYR A 104 -10.48 -4.02 1.45
N GLY A 105 -11.22 -5.10 1.27
CA GLY A 105 -12.68 -5.10 1.36
C GLY A 105 -13.42 -4.66 0.10
N LEU A 106 -12.71 -4.23 -0.96
CA LEU A 106 -13.35 -3.96 -2.26
C LEU A 106 -13.96 -5.24 -2.82
N ARG A 107 -15.15 -5.11 -3.36
CA ARG A 107 -15.86 -6.21 -4.03
C ARG A 107 -15.41 -6.31 -5.47
N GLY A 108 -14.93 -7.48 -5.88
CA GLY A 108 -14.53 -7.75 -7.25
C GLY A 108 -15.71 -8.20 -8.10
N LEU A 109 -15.93 -7.50 -9.20
CA LEU A 109 -16.93 -7.85 -10.22
C LEU A 109 -16.28 -7.83 -11.60
N ASP A 110 -16.72 -8.73 -12.49
CA ASP A 110 -16.33 -8.62 -13.88
C ASP A 110 -17.40 -7.90 -14.72
N ASP A 111 -17.09 -7.65 -15.97
CA ASP A 111 -17.96 -6.99 -16.94
C ASP A 111 -19.23 -7.80 -17.26
N THR A 112 -19.32 -9.07 -16.85
CA THR A 112 -20.50 -9.91 -16.96
C THR A 112 -21.37 -9.90 -15.70
N GLY A 113 -20.89 -9.27 -14.60
CA GLY A 113 -21.56 -9.22 -13.30
C GLY A 113 -21.22 -10.39 -12.37
N ARG A 114 -20.20 -11.18 -12.70
CA ARG A 114 -19.72 -12.27 -11.87
C ARG A 114 -19.04 -11.72 -10.62
N ASP A 115 -19.40 -12.25 -9.46
CA ASP A 115 -18.92 -11.81 -8.15
C ASP A 115 -17.75 -12.68 -7.67
N PHE A 116 -16.61 -12.06 -7.44
CA PHE A 116 -15.39 -12.70 -6.93
C PHE A 116 -15.25 -12.58 -5.41
N GLY A 117 -16.18 -11.90 -4.76
CA GLY A 117 -16.09 -11.60 -3.32
C GLY A 117 -15.28 -10.35 -3.04
N ARG A 118 -14.62 -10.33 -1.89
CA ARG A 118 -13.87 -9.15 -1.43
C ARG A 118 -12.38 -9.41 -1.38
N ILE A 119 -11.60 -8.35 -1.60
CA ILE A 119 -10.15 -8.39 -1.41
C ILE A 119 -9.86 -8.59 0.07
N VAL A 120 -9.19 -9.68 0.40
CA VAL A 120 -8.77 -10.06 1.75
C VAL A 120 -7.26 -9.91 1.96
N ASP A 121 -6.51 -9.93 0.87
CA ASP A 121 -5.06 -9.74 0.91
C ASP A 121 -4.54 -9.15 -0.41
N VAL A 122 -3.37 -8.52 -0.34
CA VAL A 122 -2.62 -8.02 -1.51
C VAL A 122 -1.18 -8.50 -1.38
N MET A 123 -0.79 -9.44 -2.23
CA MET A 123 0.56 -9.97 -2.26
C MET A 123 1.45 -9.15 -3.17
N GLN A 124 2.69 -8.93 -2.75
CA GLN A 124 3.70 -8.17 -3.49
C GLN A 124 4.94 -9.04 -3.77
N PRO A 125 4.88 -9.97 -4.74
CA PRO A 125 5.97 -10.92 -4.99
C PRO A 125 7.20 -10.33 -5.70
N GLY A 126 7.24 -9.02 -5.93
CA GLY A 126 8.36 -8.33 -6.59
C GLY A 126 8.17 -8.06 -8.09
N GLY A 127 6.97 -8.30 -8.58
CA GLY A 127 6.54 -7.94 -9.93
C GLY A 127 5.24 -7.16 -9.86
N ASN A 128 4.21 -7.63 -10.54
CA ASN A 128 2.87 -7.08 -10.36
C ASN A 128 2.29 -7.55 -9.01
N ASP A 129 1.56 -6.68 -8.35
CA ASP A 129 0.78 -7.05 -7.18
C ASP A 129 -0.26 -8.11 -7.54
N VAL A 130 -0.64 -8.92 -6.58
CA VAL A 130 -1.68 -9.94 -6.74
C VAL A 130 -2.78 -9.70 -5.70
N TYR A 131 -3.98 -9.43 -6.17
CA TYR A 131 -5.15 -9.29 -5.31
C TYR A 131 -5.73 -10.66 -4.97
N VAL A 132 -5.95 -10.91 -3.69
CA VAL A 132 -6.57 -12.13 -3.20
C VAL A 132 -8.03 -11.84 -2.88
N PHE A 133 -8.93 -12.34 -3.69
CA PHE A 133 -10.37 -12.26 -3.47
C PHE A 133 -10.86 -13.51 -2.75
N LYS A 134 -11.82 -13.33 -1.85
CA LYS A 134 -12.52 -14.43 -1.20
C LYS A 134 -14.02 -14.19 -1.23
N GLY A 135 -14.74 -15.14 -1.79
CA GLY A 135 -16.18 -15.02 -1.97
C GLY A 135 -16.86 -16.29 -2.48
N PRO A 136 -17.95 -16.16 -3.24
CA PRO A 136 -18.77 -17.30 -3.69
C PRO A 136 -18.02 -18.33 -4.54
N LEU A 137 -16.94 -17.93 -5.19
CA LEU A 137 -16.11 -18.77 -6.06
C LEU A 137 -14.88 -19.34 -5.34
N GLY A 138 -14.82 -19.27 -4.00
CA GLY A 138 -13.65 -19.62 -3.23
C GLY A 138 -12.62 -18.50 -3.18
N GLU A 139 -11.35 -18.86 -3.12
CA GLU A 139 -10.22 -17.93 -3.18
C GLU A 139 -9.77 -17.75 -4.63
N VAL A 140 -9.65 -16.52 -5.06
CA VAL A 140 -9.23 -16.16 -6.42
C VAL A 140 -8.07 -15.19 -6.37
N LEU A 141 -6.96 -15.53 -7.00
CA LEU A 141 -5.78 -14.69 -7.13
C LEU A 141 -5.79 -13.98 -8.48
N VAL A 142 -5.80 -12.66 -8.45
CA VAL A 142 -5.88 -11.82 -9.66
C VAL A 142 -4.66 -10.89 -9.73
N PRO A 143 -3.81 -11.01 -10.76
CA PRO A 143 -2.71 -10.09 -10.92
C PRO A 143 -3.19 -8.67 -11.25
N ALA A 144 -2.56 -7.68 -10.64
CA ALA A 144 -2.87 -6.25 -10.80
C ALA A 144 -2.37 -5.72 -12.15
N LEU A 145 -2.99 -6.18 -13.23
CA LEU A 145 -2.67 -5.76 -14.59
C LEU A 145 -3.68 -4.75 -15.09
N LYS A 146 -3.23 -3.71 -15.78
CA LYS A 146 -4.11 -2.72 -16.44
C LYS A 146 -5.05 -3.36 -17.48
N SER A 147 -4.66 -4.50 -18.04
CA SER A 147 -5.49 -5.28 -18.96
C SER A 147 -6.60 -6.07 -18.27
N VAL A 148 -6.53 -6.23 -16.96
CA VAL A 148 -7.49 -7.01 -16.14
C VAL A 148 -8.39 -6.07 -15.33
N VAL A 149 -7.79 -5.09 -14.64
CA VAL A 149 -8.53 -4.12 -13.83
C VAL A 149 -9.01 -2.97 -14.70
N ILE A 150 -10.31 -2.89 -14.94
CA ILE A 150 -10.92 -1.85 -15.77
C ILE A 150 -11.06 -0.56 -14.96
N LYS A 151 -11.60 -0.67 -13.75
CA LYS A 151 -11.89 0.47 -12.88
C LYS A 151 -11.90 0.07 -11.42
N VAL A 152 -11.36 0.95 -10.59
CA VAL A 152 -11.50 0.87 -9.12
C VAL A 152 -12.39 2.01 -8.66
N ASP A 153 -13.51 1.69 -8.03
CA ASP A 153 -14.46 2.67 -7.49
C ASP A 153 -14.45 2.58 -5.96
N LEU A 154 -13.67 3.44 -5.34
CA LEU A 154 -13.52 3.46 -3.89
C LEU A 154 -14.78 3.94 -3.17
N GLU A 155 -15.58 4.78 -3.80
CA GLU A 155 -16.83 5.28 -3.22
C GLU A 155 -17.89 4.18 -3.11
N LYS A 156 -17.99 3.35 -4.16
CA LYS A 156 -18.88 2.17 -4.16
C LYS A 156 -18.30 0.98 -3.46
N GLY A 157 -16.98 0.97 -3.24
CA GLY A 157 -16.27 -0.18 -2.69
C GLY A 157 -16.20 -1.35 -3.67
N GLU A 158 -16.05 -1.07 -4.95
CA GLU A 158 -16.07 -2.07 -6.03
C GLU A 158 -14.86 -1.94 -6.96
N MET A 159 -14.40 -3.09 -7.45
CA MET A 159 -13.39 -3.19 -8.50
C MET A 159 -14.00 -3.92 -9.70
N LEU A 160 -14.03 -3.24 -10.85
CA LEU A 160 -14.49 -3.82 -12.09
C LEU A 160 -13.33 -4.41 -12.88
N MET A 161 -13.47 -5.64 -13.34
CA MET A 161 -12.45 -6.39 -14.05
C MET A 161 -12.94 -6.89 -15.39
N ASP A 162 -12.00 -7.08 -16.34
CA ASP A 162 -12.29 -7.72 -17.63
C ASP A 162 -12.38 -9.23 -17.45
N GLY A 163 -13.57 -9.79 -17.57
CA GLY A 163 -13.84 -11.21 -17.32
C GLY A 163 -13.08 -12.15 -18.26
N LYS A 164 -12.87 -11.73 -19.51
CA LYS A 164 -12.11 -12.53 -20.49
C LYS A 164 -10.64 -12.60 -20.10
N ARG A 165 -10.01 -11.45 -19.82
CA ARG A 165 -8.62 -11.37 -19.40
C ARG A 165 -8.40 -12.04 -18.05
N LEU A 166 -9.35 -11.88 -17.14
CA LEU A 166 -9.30 -12.48 -15.83
C LEU A 166 -9.26 -14.02 -15.92
N ASN A 167 -10.07 -14.63 -16.78
CA ASN A 167 -10.05 -16.08 -16.99
C ASN A 167 -8.74 -16.61 -17.58
N GLU A 168 -7.95 -15.76 -18.25
CA GLU A 168 -6.65 -16.13 -18.82
C GLU A 168 -5.52 -16.11 -17.78
N VAL A 169 -5.61 -15.26 -16.75
CA VAL A 169 -4.49 -14.96 -15.86
C VAL A 169 -4.78 -15.21 -14.37
N ALA A 170 -6.03 -15.27 -13.97
CA ALA A 170 -6.40 -15.52 -12.57
C ALA A 170 -6.22 -16.99 -12.20
N VAL A 171 -5.83 -17.23 -10.95
CA VAL A 171 -5.77 -18.56 -10.35
C VAL A 171 -6.98 -18.75 -9.45
N PHE A 172 -7.78 -19.74 -9.75
CA PHE A 172 -8.94 -20.14 -8.94
C PHE A 172 -8.53 -21.31 -8.06
N ASP A 173 -8.61 -21.15 -6.75
CA ASP A 173 -8.43 -22.24 -5.80
C ASP A 173 -9.83 -22.80 -5.47
N GLU A 174 -10.14 -23.92 -6.07
CA GLU A 174 -11.38 -24.66 -5.80
C GLU A 174 -11.11 -25.61 -4.63
N ASP A 175 -11.50 -25.22 -3.42
CA ASP A 175 -11.57 -26.13 -2.28
C ASP A 175 -12.72 -27.15 -2.43
#